data_a535c757d29a3d4c3b0d0784c6624426
#
_entry.id   a535c757d29a3d4c3b0d0784c6624426
#
_cell.length_a   1.000
_cell.length_b   1.000
_cell.length_c   1.000
_cell.angle_alpha   90.00
_cell.angle_beta   90.00
_cell.angle_gamma   90.00
#
_symmetry.space_group_name_H-M   'P 1'
#
loop_
_entity.id
_entity.type
_entity.pdbx_description
1 polymer ?
#
loop_
_entity_poly.entity_id
_entity_poly.type
_entity_poly.pdbx_seq_one_letter_code
_entity_poly.pdbx_strand_id
1 'polypeptide(L)'
;MSYLSTSTHFNNWIFSAEELARVRRLQHVKTKRALRLEREEAQKPEAPGPTARKARSFAALLPRSSTAVRDAFDWNDEVDVELPTLEEAEEKANLQLTPLLEFLDPEQEVLLTAFYEEKIQESCSAQFLRTSDKVKCCAMLLFKRFYLSNSVMEFHPKYLVPTAIYVAGKVEEQYMSVDTVADQLHVDHKFIIGHEMILLEGVRFQLIMYHPFRALLGFLDDFRAFAKQILHKDLAATVLQKLHANSTALLNDMLLTDLPLLHYPSQLALAALWHVTDEVAASSGEKASGLASTDVLEYIKRSKFSRDQLIDEVSVRLEQITQVFQALKAEKEKGGEEMLRHRAKQVKQIYKKLKQFHKDDDKKDKKKDKKGDGKKKDKKRKDGSKDDKKKVKKQKKEKA
;
A
#
# COMPACT_ATOMS: atom_id res chain seq x y z
N MET A 1 5.70 -29.91 10.94
CA MET A 1 5.95 -28.81 9.99
C MET A 1 5.55 -27.50 10.66
N SER A 2 6.40 -26.50 10.62
CA SER A 2 6.06 -25.18 11.15
C SER A 2 4.98 -24.54 10.27
N TYR A 3 3.95 -24.00 10.88
CA TYR A 3 2.89 -23.23 10.19
C TYR A 3 3.44 -22.14 9.26
N LEU A 4 4.56 -21.55 9.62
CA LEU A 4 5.25 -20.54 8.82
C LEU A 4 5.76 -21.09 7.48
N SER A 5 6.24 -22.34 7.43
CA SER A 5 6.80 -22.93 6.21
C SER A 5 5.78 -23.19 5.10
N THR A 6 4.49 -23.19 5.44
CA THR A 6 3.37 -23.41 4.49
C THR A 6 2.65 -22.11 4.10
N SER A 7 3.00 -21.00 4.73
CA SER A 7 2.33 -19.72 4.51
C SER A 7 2.85 -19.01 3.26
N THR A 8 1.94 -18.68 2.34
CA THR A 8 2.27 -17.85 1.16
C THR A 8 2.77 -16.46 1.55
N HIS A 9 2.28 -15.90 2.65
CA HIS A 9 2.79 -14.62 3.17
C HIS A 9 4.27 -14.73 3.53
N PHE A 10 4.65 -15.79 4.23
CA PHE A 10 6.03 -16.02 4.62
C PHE A 10 6.94 -16.31 3.43
N ASN A 11 6.53 -17.26 2.57
CA ASN A 11 7.39 -17.78 1.51
C ASN A 11 7.56 -16.80 0.34
N ASN A 12 6.54 -15.99 0.06
CA ASN A 12 6.49 -15.22 -1.18
C ASN A 12 6.59 -13.71 -0.98
N TRP A 13 6.39 -13.19 0.26
CA TRP A 13 6.23 -11.75 0.49
C TRP A 13 7.12 -11.19 1.61
N ILE A 14 8.05 -11.99 2.12
CA ILE A 14 9.10 -11.53 3.03
C ILE A 14 10.45 -11.68 2.31
N PHE A 15 11.14 -10.58 2.15
CA PHE A 15 12.36 -10.46 1.38
C PHE A 15 13.53 -10.06 2.28
N SER A 16 14.76 -10.30 1.83
CA SER A 16 15.92 -9.53 2.32
C SER A 16 15.92 -8.14 1.67
N ALA A 17 16.68 -7.20 2.25
CA ALA A 17 16.79 -5.85 1.69
C ALA A 17 17.38 -5.87 0.26
N GLU A 18 18.34 -6.76 0.01
CA GLU A 18 18.97 -6.95 -1.30
C GLU A 18 18.01 -7.54 -2.32
N GLU A 19 17.22 -8.57 -1.92
CA GLU A 19 16.18 -9.16 -2.76
C GLU A 19 15.12 -8.13 -3.13
N LEU A 20 14.65 -7.33 -2.18
CA LEU A 20 13.65 -6.29 -2.43
C LEU A 20 14.15 -5.25 -3.42
N ALA A 21 15.40 -4.80 -3.24
CA ALA A 21 16.02 -3.85 -4.16
C ALA A 21 16.21 -4.44 -5.57
N ARG A 22 16.56 -5.72 -5.67
CA ARG A 22 16.69 -6.44 -6.93
C ARG A 22 15.34 -6.60 -7.64
N VAL A 23 14.29 -7.01 -6.91
CA VAL A 23 12.91 -7.14 -7.43
C VAL A 23 12.45 -5.83 -8.05
N ARG A 24 12.61 -4.71 -7.34
CA ARG A 24 12.24 -3.38 -7.83
C ARG A 24 12.98 -2.99 -9.12
N ARG A 25 14.29 -3.26 -9.19
CA ARG A 25 15.08 -2.97 -10.39
C ARG A 25 14.65 -3.83 -11.58
N LEU A 26 14.45 -5.12 -11.38
CA LEU A 26 14.00 -6.04 -12.43
C LEU A 26 12.62 -5.66 -12.95
N GLN A 27 11.68 -5.34 -12.07
CA GLN A 27 10.35 -4.85 -12.44
C GLN A 27 10.45 -3.60 -13.32
N HIS A 28 11.27 -2.63 -12.93
CA HIS A 28 11.45 -1.39 -13.67
C HIS A 28 12.00 -1.61 -15.09
N VAL A 29 13.05 -2.44 -15.25
CA VAL A 29 13.63 -2.81 -16.55
C VAL A 29 12.59 -3.52 -17.42
N LYS A 30 11.85 -4.47 -16.86
CA LYS A 30 10.80 -5.22 -17.53
C LYS A 30 9.68 -4.31 -18.06
N THR A 31 9.24 -3.36 -17.24
CA THR A 31 8.23 -2.37 -17.65
C THR A 31 8.75 -1.46 -18.77
N LYS A 32 9.95 -0.93 -18.65
CA LYS A 32 10.54 -0.12 -19.73
C LYS A 32 10.56 -0.86 -21.07
N ARG A 33 10.96 -2.13 -21.05
CA ARG A 33 10.96 -2.97 -22.24
C ARG A 33 9.56 -3.19 -22.81
N ALA A 34 8.59 -3.51 -21.96
CA ALA A 34 7.21 -3.73 -22.37
C ALA A 34 6.58 -2.48 -23.01
N LEU A 35 6.73 -1.32 -22.37
CA LEU A 35 6.21 -0.05 -22.87
C LEU A 35 6.90 0.43 -24.19
N ARG A 36 8.16 0.08 -24.39
CA ARG A 36 8.86 0.34 -25.68
C ARG A 36 8.30 -0.54 -26.79
N LEU A 37 8.19 -1.84 -26.56
CA LEU A 37 7.62 -2.78 -27.54
C LEU A 37 6.20 -2.42 -27.94
N GLU A 38 5.34 -2.05 -26.98
CA GLU A 38 3.98 -1.62 -27.25
C GLU A 38 3.93 -0.40 -28.18
N ARG A 39 4.86 0.53 -28.03
CA ARG A 39 4.94 1.71 -28.91
C ARG A 39 5.46 1.41 -30.30
N GLU A 40 6.48 0.56 -30.40
CA GLU A 40 6.99 0.12 -31.70
C GLU A 40 5.90 -0.60 -32.48
N GLU A 41 5.12 -1.46 -31.81
CA GLU A 41 3.94 -2.09 -32.42
C GLU A 41 2.87 -1.09 -32.82
N ALA A 42 2.66 -0.04 -32.02
CA ALA A 42 1.69 1.00 -32.29
C ALA A 42 2.03 1.86 -33.50
N GLN A 43 3.29 1.91 -33.91
CA GLN A 43 3.78 2.67 -35.07
C GLN A 43 3.74 1.85 -36.37
N LYS A 44 3.54 0.53 -36.31
CA LYS A 44 3.41 -0.32 -37.51
C LYS A 44 2.09 -0.05 -38.22
N PRO A 45 2.08 0.08 -39.56
CA PRO A 45 0.87 0.42 -40.34
C PRO A 45 -0.26 -0.62 -40.26
N GLU A 46 0.05 -1.87 -39.91
CA GLU A 46 -0.90 -2.97 -39.72
C GLU A 46 -1.35 -3.14 -38.24
N ALA A 47 -1.17 -2.15 -37.40
CA ALA A 47 -1.46 -2.28 -35.99
C ALA A 47 -2.97 -2.48 -35.73
N PRO A 48 -3.35 -3.44 -34.89
CA PRO A 48 -4.74 -3.70 -34.53
C PRO A 48 -5.37 -2.49 -33.87
N GLY A 49 -6.70 -2.28 -34.10
CA GLY A 49 -7.44 -1.14 -33.58
C GLY A 49 -7.35 -0.98 -32.05
N PRO A 50 -7.75 0.19 -31.51
CA PRO A 50 -7.55 0.55 -30.09
C PRO A 50 -8.10 -0.45 -29.06
N THR A 51 -9.16 -1.15 -29.41
CA THR A 51 -9.79 -2.19 -28.57
C THR A 51 -8.98 -3.48 -28.51
N ALA A 52 -8.40 -3.89 -29.63
CA ALA A 52 -7.55 -5.08 -29.69
C ALA A 52 -6.17 -4.84 -29.03
N ARG A 53 -5.67 -3.58 -29.04
CA ARG A 53 -4.44 -3.19 -28.34
C ARG A 53 -4.58 -3.27 -26.82
N LYS A 54 -5.72 -2.80 -26.27
CA LYS A 54 -5.99 -2.88 -24.82
C LYS A 54 -6.07 -4.33 -24.36
N ALA A 55 -6.70 -5.20 -25.12
CA ALA A 55 -6.78 -6.62 -24.79
C ALA A 55 -5.42 -7.33 -24.90
N ARG A 56 -4.54 -6.94 -25.84
CA ARG A 56 -3.19 -7.51 -25.97
C ARG A 56 -2.23 -6.98 -24.93
N SER A 57 -2.29 -5.69 -24.61
CA SER A 57 -1.52 -5.09 -23.51
C SER A 57 -1.83 -5.78 -22.19
N PHE A 58 -3.12 -5.99 -21.91
CA PHE A 58 -3.59 -6.68 -20.72
C PHE A 58 -3.11 -8.16 -20.67
N ALA A 59 -3.22 -8.88 -21.79
CA ALA A 59 -2.78 -10.27 -21.88
C ALA A 59 -1.25 -10.44 -21.89
N ALA A 60 -0.51 -9.45 -22.38
CA ALA A 60 0.96 -9.46 -22.39
C ALA A 60 1.58 -9.08 -21.03
N LEU A 61 0.81 -8.34 -20.20
CA LEU A 61 1.22 -7.93 -18.85
C LEU A 61 0.94 -9.02 -17.81
N LEU A 62 0.06 -9.97 -18.12
CA LEU A 62 -0.16 -11.13 -17.26
C LEU A 62 1.09 -12.02 -17.30
N PRO A 63 1.73 -12.32 -16.17
CA PRO A 63 2.76 -13.34 -16.13
C PRO A 63 2.15 -14.66 -16.62
N ARG A 64 2.69 -15.20 -17.71
CA ARG A 64 2.17 -16.40 -18.39
C ARG A 64 2.21 -17.69 -17.56
N SER A 65 2.72 -17.65 -16.34
CA SER A 65 2.74 -18.80 -15.44
C SER A 65 2.25 -18.42 -14.05
N SER A 66 1.43 -19.29 -13.50
CA SER A 66 0.86 -19.23 -12.14
C SER A 66 1.88 -19.57 -11.03
N THR A 67 3.15 -19.39 -11.31
CA THR A 67 4.24 -19.68 -10.39
C THR A 67 4.49 -18.53 -9.43
N ALA A 68 4.96 -18.83 -8.22
CA ALA A 68 5.14 -17.87 -7.13
C ALA A 68 6.02 -16.65 -7.52
N VAL A 69 5.97 -15.53 -6.74
CA VAL A 69 6.86 -14.37 -6.98
C VAL A 69 8.33 -14.82 -7.03
N ARG A 70 8.68 -15.85 -6.26
CA ARG A 70 9.96 -16.55 -6.37
C ARG A 70 10.18 -17.22 -7.72
N ASP A 71 9.14 -17.84 -8.32
CA ASP A 71 9.26 -18.53 -9.62
C ASP A 71 9.12 -17.58 -10.81
N ALA A 72 8.46 -16.43 -10.66
CA ALA A 72 8.46 -15.37 -11.68
C ALA A 72 9.77 -14.60 -11.70
N PHE A 73 10.48 -14.66 -10.61
CA PHE A 73 11.88 -14.34 -10.45
C PHE A 73 12.58 -15.66 -10.12
N ASP A 74 12.62 -16.60 -11.05
CA ASP A 74 13.35 -17.86 -10.87
C ASP A 74 14.82 -17.54 -10.67
N TRP A 75 15.23 -17.58 -9.41
CA TRP A 75 16.57 -17.25 -8.96
C TRP A 75 17.57 -18.33 -9.36
N ASN A 76 17.06 -19.52 -9.74
CA ASN A 76 17.83 -20.68 -10.12
C ASN A 76 17.91 -20.91 -11.62
N ASP A 77 17.09 -20.23 -12.44
CA ASP A 77 17.41 -20.12 -13.83
C ASP A 77 18.65 -19.21 -13.93
N GLU A 78 19.80 -19.84 -13.92
CA GLU A 78 20.99 -19.41 -14.63
C GLU A 78 20.67 -19.28 -16.15
N VAL A 79 19.59 -18.63 -16.48
CA VAL A 79 19.56 -17.86 -17.68
C VAL A 79 20.44 -16.68 -17.33
N ASP A 80 21.72 -16.82 -17.68
CA ASP A 80 22.57 -15.71 -18.08
C ASP A 80 21.84 -14.91 -19.18
N VAL A 81 20.72 -14.31 -18.84
CA VAL A 81 20.33 -13.06 -19.43
C VAL A 81 21.35 -12.12 -18.80
N GLU A 82 22.52 -12.04 -19.44
CA GLU A 82 23.35 -10.86 -19.34
C GLU A 82 22.37 -9.71 -19.51
N LEU A 83 21.91 -9.18 -18.39
CA LEU A 83 21.17 -7.93 -18.38
C LEU A 83 22.13 -6.98 -19.08
N PRO A 84 21.77 -6.47 -20.29
CA PRO A 84 22.64 -5.53 -20.96
C PRO A 84 23.03 -4.52 -19.92
N THR A 85 24.30 -4.24 -19.78
CA THR A 85 24.78 -3.22 -18.86
C THR A 85 23.93 -1.98 -19.10
N LEU A 86 23.65 -1.19 -18.08
CA LEU A 86 22.83 0.02 -18.25
C LEU A 86 23.31 0.84 -19.45
N GLU A 87 24.61 0.85 -19.72
CA GLU A 87 25.28 1.51 -20.85
C GLU A 87 24.90 0.89 -22.20
N GLU A 88 24.86 -0.43 -22.35
CA GLU A 88 24.44 -1.09 -23.60
C GLU A 88 22.94 -0.94 -23.86
N ALA A 89 22.13 -0.87 -22.81
CA ALA A 89 20.70 -0.61 -22.95
C ALA A 89 20.44 0.87 -23.34
N GLU A 90 21.26 1.79 -22.86
CA GLU A 90 21.21 3.20 -23.21
C GLU A 90 21.79 3.48 -24.61
N GLU A 91 22.88 2.81 -25.01
CA GLU A 91 23.47 2.94 -26.34
C GLU A 91 22.52 2.43 -27.44
N LYS A 92 21.87 1.29 -27.25
CA LYS A 92 20.82 0.79 -28.16
C LYS A 92 19.56 1.65 -28.16
N ALA A 93 19.30 2.40 -27.09
CA ALA A 93 18.15 3.31 -27.00
C ALA A 93 18.41 4.66 -27.70
N ASN A 94 19.65 5.09 -27.82
CA ASN A 94 20.03 6.35 -28.48
C ASN A 94 20.04 6.29 -30.01
N LEU A 95 19.84 5.12 -30.61
CA LEU A 95 19.97 4.94 -32.06
C LEU A 95 18.72 5.19 -32.89
N GLN A 96 17.56 5.52 -32.32
CA GLN A 96 16.36 5.83 -33.11
C GLN A 96 15.48 6.97 -32.54
N LEU A 97 15.43 7.99 -33.28
CA LEU A 97 14.70 9.23 -33.37
C LEU A 97 13.17 9.12 -33.19
N THR A 98 12.67 9.00 -31.98
CA THR A 98 11.30 9.40 -31.66
C THR A 98 11.31 10.27 -30.39
N PRO A 99 10.41 11.25 -30.22
CA PRO A 99 10.42 12.11 -29.03
C PRO A 99 10.42 11.21 -27.79
N LEU A 100 11.55 11.22 -27.07
CA LEU A 100 11.87 10.38 -25.95
C LEU A 100 10.78 10.52 -24.89
N LEU A 101 10.08 9.42 -24.61
CA LEU A 101 9.34 9.33 -23.38
C LEU A 101 10.32 9.40 -22.24
N GLU A 102 10.06 10.34 -21.38
CA GLU A 102 10.77 10.46 -20.13
C GLU A 102 10.22 9.42 -19.16
N PHE A 103 10.83 8.24 -19.11
CA PHE A 103 10.48 7.21 -18.14
C PHE A 103 10.74 7.71 -16.70
N LEU A 104 10.01 7.18 -15.76
CA LEU A 104 10.31 7.40 -14.35
C LEU A 104 11.55 6.58 -13.97
N ASP A 105 12.34 7.10 -13.05
CA ASP A 105 13.42 6.36 -12.41
C ASP A 105 12.87 5.45 -11.30
N PRO A 106 13.55 4.36 -10.91
CA PRO A 106 13.10 3.47 -9.84
C PRO A 106 12.82 4.21 -8.53
N GLU A 107 13.65 5.20 -8.19
CA GLU A 107 13.49 6.03 -7.00
C GLU A 107 12.24 6.92 -7.07
N GLN A 108 11.90 7.42 -8.26
CA GLN A 108 10.68 8.18 -8.49
C GLN A 108 9.42 7.32 -8.37
N GLU A 109 9.48 6.06 -8.80
CA GLU A 109 8.38 5.11 -8.62
C GLU A 109 8.17 4.82 -7.13
N VAL A 110 9.24 4.56 -6.37
CA VAL A 110 9.19 4.35 -4.92
C VAL A 110 8.65 5.58 -4.19
N LEU A 111 9.10 6.79 -4.55
CA LEU A 111 8.61 8.03 -3.95
C LEU A 111 7.10 8.22 -4.21
N LEU A 112 6.64 7.89 -5.41
CA LEU A 112 5.23 8.02 -5.77
C LEU A 112 4.38 6.96 -5.06
N THR A 113 4.82 5.71 -4.99
CA THR A 113 4.10 4.67 -4.24
C THR A 113 4.02 4.99 -2.76
N ALA A 114 5.11 5.47 -2.13
CA ALA A 114 5.12 5.93 -0.75
C ALA A 114 4.13 7.08 -0.48
N PHE A 115 4.00 8.02 -1.42
CA PHE A 115 2.97 9.07 -1.32
C PHE A 115 1.55 8.49 -1.32
N TYR A 116 1.28 7.47 -2.15
CA TYR A 116 -0.04 6.83 -2.18
C TYR A 116 -0.29 5.90 -1.00
N GLU A 117 0.73 5.34 -0.40
CA GLU A 117 0.64 4.59 0.87
C GLU A 117 0.16 5.50 2.01
N GLU A 118 0.68 6.74 2.08
CA GLU A 118 0.15 7.76 3.01
C GLU A 118 -1.32 8.07 2.72
N LYS A 119 -1.72 8.10 1.43
CA LYS A 119 -3.13 8.29 1.06
C LYS A 119 -4.02 7.12 1.47
N ILE A 120 -3.54 5.87 1.42
CA ILE A 120 -4.27 4.72 1.97
C ILE A 120 -4.49 4.90 3.48
N GLN A 121 -3.43 5.27 4.22
CA GLN A 121 -3.51 5.48 5.67
C GLN A 121 -4.51 6.59 6.01
N GLU A 122 -4.46 7.71 5.30
CA GLU A 122 -5.39 8.84 5.46
C GLU A 122 -6.84 8.42 5.16
N SER A 123 -7.06 7.74 4.02
CA SER A 123 -8.38 7.30 3.57
C SER A 123 -9.03 6.30 4.53
N CYS A 124 -8.22 5.47 5.18
CA CYS A 124 -8.69 4.51 6.19
C CYS A 124 -8.95 5.13 7.56
N SER A 125 -8.63 6.39 7.76
CA SER A 125 -8.77 7.09 9.06
C SER A 125 -10.22 7.29 9.49
N ALA A 126 -10.42 7.69 10.75
CA ALA A 126 -11.72 7.97 11.33
C ALA A 126 -12.48 9.15 10.65
N GLN A 127 -11.75 10.01 9.93
CA GLN A 127 -12.33 11.16 9.23
C GLN A 127 -12.95 10.77 7.87
N PHE A 128 -12.51 9.66 7.30
CA PHE A 128 -12.97 9.19 5.98
C PHE A 128 -13.74 7.85 6.10
N LEU A 129 -13.11 6.74 5.76
CA LEU A 129 -13.78 5.43 5.66
C LEU A 129 -13.94 4.72 7.01
N ARG A 130 -13.28 5.15 8.07
CA ARG A 130 -13.33 4.55 9.43
C ARG A 130 -13.10 3.05 9.42
N THR A 131 -12.10 2.61 8.69
CA THR A 131 -11.77 1.18 8.62
C THR A 131 -11.01 0.73 9.86
N SER A 132 -11.08 -0.58 10.14
CA SER A 132 -10.23 -1.19 11.17
C SER A 132 -8.75 -1.17 10.76
N ASP A 133 -7.85 -1.28 11.75
CA ASP A 133 -6.41 -1.40 11.47
C ASP A 133 -6.06 -2.62 10.61
N LYS A 134 -6.86 -3.69 10.68
CA LYS A 134 -6.72 -4.88 9.82
C LYS A 134 -6.94 -4.54 8.35
N VAL A 135 -8.04 -3.89 8.03
CA VAL A 135 -8.37 -3.45 6.66
C VAL A 135 -7.31 -2.52 6.12
N LYS A 136 -6.88 -1.54 6.94
CA LYS A 136 -5.81 -0.61 6.58
C LYS A 136 -4.49 -1.34 6.27
N CYS A 137 -4.09 -2.27 7.14
CA CYS A 137 -2.89 -3.08 6.93
C CYS A 137 -3.00 -3.96 5.68
N CYS A 138 -4.15 -4.62 5.49
CA CYS A 138 -4.43 -5.44 4.31
C CYS A 138 -4.35 -4.59 3.02
N ALA A 139 -5.00 -3.42 2.98
CA ALA A 139 -4.95 -2.51 1.84
C ALA A 139 -3.52 -2.06 1.53
N MET A 140 -2.75 -1.72 2.56
CA MET A 140 -1.35 -1.33 2.44
C MET A 140 -0.49 -2.46 1.85
N LEU A 141 -0.65 -3.68 2.35
CA LEU A 141 0.10 -4.84 1.87
C LEU A 141 -0.30 -5.22 0.44
N LEU A 142 -1.59 -5.18 0.09
CA LEU A 142 -2.06 -5.40 -1.28
C LEU A 142 -1.42 -4.40 -2.25
N PHE A 143 -1.43 -3.13 -1.88
CA PHE A 143 -0.85 -2.07 -2.68
C PHE A 143 0.67 -2.23 -2.87
N LYS A 144 1.41 -2.49 -1.77
CA LYS A 144 2.85 -2.74 -1.81
C LYS A 144 3.18 -3.95 -2.69
N ARG A 145 2.51 -5.09 -2.47
CA ARG A 145 2.72 -6.32 -3.24
C ARG A 145 2.43 -6.14 -4.72
N PHE A 146 1.39 -5.39 -5.06
CA PHE A 146 1.04 -5.09 -6.45
C PHE A 146 2.18 -4.38 -7.19
N TYR A 147 2.77 -3.34 -6.57
CA TYR A 147 3.85 -2.57 -7.17
C TYR A 147 5.24 -3.19 -7.06
N LEU A 148 5.37 -4.38 -6.50
CA LEU A 148 6.58 -5.20 -6.67
C LEU A 148 6.64 -5.89 -8.04
N SER A 149 5.49 -6.16 -8.66
CA SER A 149 5.39 -6.84 -9.97
C SER A 149 4.96 -5.92 -11.10
N ASN A 150 4.38 -4.77 -10.78
CA ASN A 150 3.79 -3.84 -11.73
C ASN A 150 4.33 -2.43 -11.52
N SER A 151 4.26 -1.57 -12.55
CA SER A 151 4.74 -0.19 -12.48
C SER A 151 3.60 0.81 -12.38
N VAL A 152 3.89 1.96 -11.75
CA VAL A 152 3.00 3.11 -11.76
C VAL A 152 2.81 3.69 -13.17
N MET A 153 3.74 3.43 -14.08
CA MET A 153 3.65 3.82 -15.49
C MET A 153 2.60 2.99 -16.26
N GLU A 154 2.34 1.75 -15.83
CA GLU A 154 1.33 0.85 -16.39
C GLU A 154 -0.02 1.03 -15.71
N PHE A 155 -0.02 1.06 -14.38
CA PHE A 155 -1.24 1.15 -13.56
C PHE A 155 -1.19 2.37 -12.65
N HIS A 156 -2.07 3.33 -12.90
CA HIS A 156 -2.06 4.57 -12.14
C HIS A 156 -2.50 4.36 -10.69
N PRO A 157 -1.68 4.73 -9.69
CA PRO A 157 -1.97 4.49 -8.28
C PRO A 157 -3.29 5.11 -7.78
N LYS A 158 -3.75 6.20 -8.41
CA LYS A 158 -5.03 6.84 -8.11
C LYS A 158 -6.21 5.85 -8.12
N TYR A 159 -6.18 4.85 -9.03
CA TYR A 159 -7.25 3.86 -9.15
C TYR A 159 -6.98 2.62 -8.30
N LEU A 160 -5.72 2.31 -8.04
CA LEU A 160 -5.32 1.17 -7.23
C LEU A 160 -5.55 1.39 -5.73
N VAL A 161 -5.42 2.62 -5.22
CA VAL A 161 -5.69 2.95 -3.82
C VAL A 161 -7.13 2.60 -3.40
N PRO A 162 -8.19 3.14 -4.05
CA PRO A 162 -9.57 2.80 -3.68
C PRO A 162 -9.87 1.32 -3.91
N THR A 163 -9.29 0.71 -4.95
CA THR A 163 -9.46 -0.71 -5.24
C THR A 163 -8.83 -1.57 -4.14
N ALA A 164 -7.61 -1.25 -3.68
CA ALA A 164 -6.94 -1.97 -2.61
C ALA A 164 -7.73 -1.89 -1.29
N ILE A 165 -8.29 -0.71 -0.96
CA ILE A 165 -9.12 -0.53 0.24
C ILE A 165 -10.42 -1.35 0.12
N TYR A 166 -11.07 -1.32 -1.05
CA TYR A 166 -12.29 -2.08 -1.31
C TYR A 166 -12.08 -3.59 -1.19
N VAL A 167 -11.02 -4.11 -1.84
CA VAL A 167 -10.63 -5.52 -1.77
C VAL A 167 -10.24 -5.92 -0.35
N ALA A 168 -9.46 -5.08 0.36
CA ALA A 168 -9.10 -5.33 1.75
C ALA A 168 -10.33 -5.43 2.67
N GLY A 169 -11.35 -4.61 2.43
CA GLY A 169 -12.62 -4.71 3.15
C GLY A 169 -13.30 -6.07 2.94
N LYS A 170 -13.25 -6.63 1.74
CA LYS A 170 -13.78 -7.97 1.46
C LYS A 170 -12.94 -9.07 2.14
N VAL A 171 -11.61 -8.96 2.06
CA VAL A 171 -10.68 -9.95 2.64
C VAL A 171 -10.79 -10.02 4.16
N GLU A 172 -10.96 -8.87 4.82
CA GLU A 172 -11.05 -8.76 6.27
C GLU A 172 -12.49 -8.76 6.80
N GLU A 173 -13.46 -9.13 5.95
CA GLU A 173 -14.88 -9.26 6.30
C GLU A 173 -15.50 -7.96 6.89
N GLN A 174 -14.90 -6.81 6.60
CA GLN A 174 -15.47 -5.51 6.90
C GLN A 174 -16.17 -4.97 5.65
N TYR A 175 -17.46 -5.20 5.55
CA TYR A 175 -18.24 -4.79 4.38
C TYR A 175 -18.21 -3.28 4.17
N MET A 176 -17.86 -2.89 2.96
CA MET A 176 -17.96 -1.51 2.46
C MET A 176 -18.56 -1.55 1.06
N SER A 177 -19.57 -0.73 0.78
CA SER A 177 -20.10 -0.64 -0.57
C SER A 177 -19.08 0.04 -1.49
N VAL A 178 -19.04 -0.36 -2.75
CA VAL A 178 -18.17 0.27 -3.76
C VAL A 178 -18.49 1.75 -3.90
N ASP A 179 -19.78 2.12 -3.81
CA ASP A 179 -20.22 3.51 -3.92
C ASP A 179 -19.73 4.35 -2.75
N THR A 180 -19.74 3.81 -1.52
CA THR A 180 -19.16 4.50 -0.35
C THR A 180 -17.68 4.81 -0.54
N VAL A 181 -16.91 3.85 -1.02
CA VAL A 181 -15.46 4.05 -1.30
C VAL A 181 -15.27 5.05 -2.43
N ALA A 182 -16.06 4.94 -3.48
CA ALA A 182 -16.01 5.81 -4.66
C ALA A 182 -16.32 7.28 -4.31
N ASP A 183 -17.37 7.51 -3.53
CA ASP A 183 -17.81 8.85 -3.11
C ASP A 183 -16.78 9.50 -2.19
N GLN A 184 -16.27 8.77 -1.20
CA GLN A 184 -15.29 9.29 -0.24
C GLN A 184 -13.94 9.63 -0.89
N LEU A 185 -13.52 8.86 -1.88
CA LEU A 185 -12.23 9.04 -2.55
C LEU A 185 -12.34 9.77 -3.91
N HIS A 186 -13.54 10.24 -4.26
CA HIS A 186 -13.82 10.97 -5.49
C HIS A 186 -13.35 10.24 -6.75
N VAL A 187 -13.60 8.93 -6.82
CA VAL A 187 -13.29 8.07 -7.96
C VAL A 187 -14.55 7.38 -8.46
N ASP A 188 -14.73 7.24 -9.77
CA ASP A 188 -15.88 6.52 -10.30
C ASP A 188 -15.79 5.01 -9.93
N HIS A 189 -16.90 4.46 -9.37
CA HIS A 189 -16.99 3.05 -8.96
C HIS A 189 -16.60 2.07 -10.07
N LYS A 190 -16.75 2.44 -11.34
CA LYS A 190 -16.34 1.61 -12.48
C LYS A 190 -14.83 1.37 -12.55
N PHE A 191 -14.03 2.34 -12.10
CA PHE A 191 -12.58 2.13 -12.00
C PHE A 191 -12.23 1.16 -10.88
N ILE A 192 -12.93 1.24 -9.75
CA ILE A 192 -12.69 0.32 -8.62
C ILE A 192 -12.99 -1.12 -9.05
N ILE A 193 -14.17 -1.35 -9.65
CA ILE A 193 -14.56 -2.67 -10.13
C ILE A 193 -13.66 -3.15 -11.26
N GLY A 194 -13.31 -2.27 -12.21
CA GLY A 194 -12.45 -2.62 -13.34
C GLY A 194 -11.01 -2.96 -12.95
N HIS A 195 -10.51 -2.44 -11.82
CA HIS A 195 -9.17 -2.73 -11.33
C HIS A 195 -9.14 -3.83 -10.26
N GLU A 196 -10.30 -4.32 -9.82
CA GLU A 196 -10.35 -5.38 -8.80
C GLU A 196 -9.63 -6.65 -9.28
N MET A 197 -9.97 -7.14 -10.46
CA MET A 197 -9.34 -8.33 -11.02
C MET A 197 -7.85 -8.11 -11.30
N ILE A 198 -7.49 -6.93 -11.79
CA ILE A 198 -6.10 -6.54 -12.04
C ILE A 198 -5.28 -6.59 -10.74
N LEU A 199 -5.84 -6.07 -9.64
CA LEU A 199 -5.19 -6.12 -8.34
C LEU A 199 -5.03 -7.55 -7.86
N LEU A 200 -6.08 -8.38 -7.95
CA LEU A 200 -6.06 -9.77 -7.53
C LEU A 200 -5.02 -10.60 -8.30
N GLU A 201 -4.96 -10.43 -9.61
CA GLU A 201 -3.94 -11.06 -10.46
C GLU A 201 -2.53 -10.57 -10.12
N GLY A 202 -2.35 -9.26 -9.90
CA GLY A 202 -1.06 -8.68 -9.56
C GLY A 202 -0.50 -9.16 -8.22
N VAL A 203 -1.38 -9.51 -7.27
CA VAL A 203 -1.00 -10.18 -6.01
C VAL A 203 -1.14 -11.70 -6.07
N ARG A 204 -1.43 -12.27 -7.26
CA ARG A 204 -1.54 -13.71 -7.55
C ARG A 204 -2.58 -14.43 -6.71
N PHE A 205 -3.67 -13.75 -6.41
CA PHE A 205 -4.74 -14.28 -5.53
C PHE A 205 -4.24 -14.73 -4.16
N GLN A 206 -3.03 -14.27 -3.73
CA GLN A 206 -2.48 -14.59 -2.42
C GLN A 206 -2.98 -13.59 -1.38
N LEU A 207 -4.21 -13.82 -0.92
CA LEU A 207 -4.94 -12.92 -0.04
C LEU A 207 -4.76 -13.23 1.45
N ILE A 208 -4.04 -14.31 1.79
CA ILE A 208 -3.73 -14.63 3.18
C ILE A 208 -2.68 -13.64 3.67
N MET A 209 -3.07 -12.79 4.62
CA MET A 209 -2.22 -11.76 5.21
C MET A 209 -2.28 -11.86 6.73
N TYR A 210 -1.11 -11.76 7.35
CA TYR A 210 -1.00 -11.70 8.81
C TYR A 210 -0.71 -10.26 9.22
N HIS A 211 -1.42 -9.81 10.25
CA HIS A 211 -1.35 -8.44 10.74
C HIS A 211 -0.58 -8.39 12.05
N PRO A 212 0.28 -7.39 12.25
CA PRO A 212 1.02 -7.23 13.49
C PRO A 212 0.12 -6.90 14.69
N PHE A 213 -1.04 -6.31 14.46
CA PHE A 213 -1.97 -5.89 15.54
C PHE A 213 -2.52 -7.05 16.37
N ARG A 214 -2.81 -8.19 15.72
CA ARG A 214 -3.26 -9.40 16.44
C ARG A 214 -2.14 -10.00 17.28
N ALA A 215 -0.92 -10.01 16.74
CA ALA A 215 0.25 -10.46 17.47
C ALA A 215 0.53 -9.56 18.67
N LEU A 216 0.40 -8.22 18.51
CA LEU A 216 0.58 -7.25 19.58
C LEU A 216 -0.37 -7.51 20.75
N LEU A 217 -1.65 -7.77 20.49
CA LEU A 217 -2.61 -8.10 21.54
C LEU A 217 -2.20 -9.35 22.31
N GLY A 218 -1.83 -10.41 21.60
CA GLY A 218 -1.36 -11.65 22.22
C GLY A 218 -0.10 -11.45 23.07
N PHE A 219 0.86 -10.67 22.58
CA PHE A 219 2.07 -10.34 23.34
C PHE A 219 1.79 -9.48 24.57
N LEU A 220 0.86 -8.54 24.50
CA LEU A 220 0.49 -7.71 25.65
C LEU A 220 -0.16 -8.52 26.77
N ASP A 221 -1.07 -9.44 26.41
CA ASP A 221 -1.72 -10.32 27.38
C ASP A 221 -0.72 -11.28 28.03
N ASP A 222 0.16 -11.88 27.26
CA ASP A 222 1.20 -12.78 27.75
C ASP A 222 2.26 -12.02 28.56
N PHE A 223 2.68 -10.85 28.09
CA PHE A 223 3.62 -9.97 28.82
C PHE A 223 3.06 -9.49 30.16
N ARG A 224 1.77 -9.16 30.21
CA ARG A 224 1.09 -8.81 31.47
C ARG A 224 1.19 -9.97 32.48
N ALA A 225 0.90 -11.19 32.03
CA ALA A 225 1.00 -12.37 32.90
C ALA A 225 2.43 -12.61 33.36
N PHE A 226 3.41 -12.50 32.46
CA PHE A 226 4.83 -12.61 32.74
C PHE A 226 5.31 -11.56 33.74
N ALA A 227 4.97 -10.28 33.53
CA ALA A 227 5.34 -9.19 34.42
C ALA A 227 4.83 -9.43 35.84
N LYS A 228 3.59 -9.90 36.00
CA LYS A 228 3.02 -10.21 37.31
C LYS A 228 3.67 -11.42 37.98
N GLN A 229 3.86 -12.53 37.23
CA GLN A 229 4.30 -13.81 37.80
C GLN A 229 5.83 -13.89 38.02
N ILE A 230 6.61 -13.32 37.09
CA ILE A 230 8.06 -13.49 37.05
C ILE A 230 8.78 -12.23 37.51
N LEU A 231 8.34 -11.06 37.08
CA LEU A 231 8.97 -9.80 37.43
C LEU A 231 8.38 -9.17 38.70
N HIS A 232 7.30 -9.74 39.23
CA HIS A 232 6.54 -9.21 40.37
C HIS A 232 6.08 -7.76 40.20
N LYS A 233 5.80 -7.38 38.92
CA LYS A 233 5.31 -6.06 38.52
C LYS A 233 3.83 -6.18 38.13
N ASP A 234 2.94 -5.55 38.89
CA ASP A 234 1.48 -5.51 38.54
C ASP A 234 1.19 -4.26 37.72
N LEU A 235 1.05 -4.44 36.40
CA LEU A 235 0.83 -3.35 35.46
C LEU A 235 -0.63 -2.91 35.50
N ALA A 236 -0.88 -1.63 35.79
CA ALA A 236 -2.22 -1.07 35.78
C ALA A 236 -2.86 -1.15 34.38
N ALA A 237 -4.18 -1.31 34.31
CA ALA A 237 -4.92 -1.37 33.03
C ALA A 237 -4.66 -0.14 32.14
N THR A 238 -4.49 1.03 32.76
CA THR A 238 -4.16 2.27 32.04
C THR A 238 -2.80 2.23 31.36
N VAL A 239 -1.81 1.54 31.94
CA VAL A 239 -0.47 1.35 31.35
C VAL A 239 -0.56 0.41 30.15
N LEU A 240 -1.31 -0.70 30.30
CA LEU A 240 -1.53 -1.64 29.20
C LEU A 240 -2.26 -0.98 28.02
N GLN A 241 -3.25 -0.14 28.30
CA GLN A 241 -3.94 0.64 27.28
C GLN A 241 -3.00 1.60 26.54
N LYS A 242 -2.12 2.29 27.28
CA LYS A 242 -1.11 3.16 26.67
C LYS A 242 -0.10 2.37 25.82
N LEU A 243 0.41 1.23 26.34
CA LEU A 243 1.29 0.35 25.59
C LEU A 243 0.63 -0.10 24.29
N HIS A 244 -0.63 -0.55 24.35
CA HIS A 244 -1.37 -0.95 23.18
C HIS A 244 -1.56 0.23 22.19
N ALA A 245 -1.99 1.39 22.65
CA ALA A 245 -2.27 2.56 21.80
C ALA A 245 -0.99 3.06 21.11
N ASN A 246 0.10 3.24 21.88
CA ASN A 246 1.36 3.73 21.34
C ASN A 246 2.02 2.71 20.38
N SER A 247 1.98 1.41 20.74
CA SER A 247 2.47 0.35 19.83
C SER A 247 1.65 0.27 18.56
N THR A 248 0.33 0.44 18.64
CA THR A 248 -0.55 0.47 17.45
C THR A 248 -0.25 1.68 16.57
N ALA A 249 -0.04 2.85 17.15
CA ALA A 249 0.35 4.05 16.41
C ALA A 249 1.70 3.82 15.69
N LEU A 250 2.69 3.29 16.42
CA LEU A 250 4.00 2.98 15.86
C LEU A 250 3.93 1.94 14.73
N LEU A 251 3.12 0.90 14.87
CA LEU A 251 2.89 -0.09 13.81
C LEU A 251 2.27 0.54 12.56
N ASN A 252 1.35 1.49 12.73
CA ASN A 252 0.79 2.22 11.59
C ASN A 252 1.84 3.06 10.85
N ASP A 253 2.81 3.63 11.56
CA ASP A 253 3.94 4.34 10.94
C ASP A 253 4.91 3.36 10.26
N MET A 254 5.18 2.20 10.86
CA MET A 254 6.00 1.13 10.25
C MET A 254 5.38 0.60 8.95
N LEU A 255 4.05 0.56 8.82
CA LEU A 255 3.38 0.16 7.59
C LEU A 255 3.69 1.06 6.39
N LEU A 256 4.04 2.34 6.63
CA LEU A 256 4.45 3.28 5.57
C LEU A 256 5.88 3.07 5.08
N THR A 257 6.60 2.12 5.67
CA THR A 257 7.98 1.77 5.31
C THR A 257 8.03 0.43 4.59
N ASP A 258 9.24 -0.03 4.24
CA ASP A 258 9.44 -1.37 3.68
C ASP A 258 9.47 -2.48 4.75
N LEU A 259 9.47 -2.14 6.03
CA LEU A 259 9.55 -3.10 7.13
C LEU A 259 8.54 -4.27 7.03
N PRO A 260 7.27 -4.05 6.60
CA PRO A 260 6.32 -5.16 6.41
C PRO A 260 6.67 -6.16 5.31
N LEU A 261 7.58 -5.80 4.39
CA LEU A 261 8.11 -6.68 3.35
C LEU A 261 9.43 -7.34 3.75
N LEU A 262 10.08 -6.86 4.81
CA LEU A 262 11.39 -7.33 5.28
C LEU A 262 11.30 -8.20 6.53
N HIS A 263 10.26 -8.02 7.35
CA HIS A 263 10.13 -8.64 8.67
C HIS A 263 8.75 -9.26 8.89
N TYR A 264 8.72 -10.28 9.75
CA TYR A 264 7.46 -10.93 10.10
C TYR A 264 6.56 -10.00 10.92
N PRO A 265 5.22 -10.10 10.77
CA PRO A 265 4.30 -9.27 11.53
C PRO A 265 4.47 -9.38 13.05
N SER A 266 4.83 -10.55 13.58
CA SER A 266 5.11 -10.75 15.00
C SER A 266 6.39 -10.04 15.45
N GLN A 267 7.42 -9.98 14.62
CA GLN A 267 8.65 -9.23 14.93
C GLN A 267 8.39 -7.73 14.96
N LEU A 268 7.57 -7.21 14.02
CA LEU A 268 7.15 -5.81 14.04
C LEU A 268 6.36 -5.48 15.32
N ALA A 269 5.47 -6.37 15.75
CA ALA A 269 4.70 -6.19 16.96
C ALA A 269 5.57 -6.16 18.22
N LEU A 270 6.56 -7.07 18.32
CA LEU A 270 7.52 -7.09 19.43
C LEU A 270 8.43 -5.86 19.42
N ALA A 271 8.93 -5.46 18.27
CA ALA A 271 9.77 -4.26 18.12
C ALA A 271 8.98 -3.00 18.52
N ALA A 272 7.72 -2.89 18.14
CA ALA A 272 6.86 -1.78 18.53
C ALA A 272 6.62 -1.76 20.03
N LEU A 273 6.31 -2.91 20.65
CA LEU A 273 6.12 -3.01 22.10
C LEU A 273 7.40 -2.63 22.84
N TRP A 274 8.54 -3.17 22.44
CA TRP A 274 9.82 -2.86 23.04
C TRP A 274 10.16 -1.38 22.98
N HIS A 275 9.99 -0.77 21.79
CA HIS A 275 10.35 0.63 21.55
C HIS A 275 9.53 1.63 22.39
N VAL A 276 8.22 1.38 22.58
CA VAL A 276 7.34 2.32 23.30
C VAL A 276 7.36 2.14 24.81
N THR A 277 7.97 1.05 25.32
CA THR A 277 7.87 0.69 26.74
C THR A 277 8.45 1.74 27.65
N ASP A 278 9.64 2.26 27.35
CA ASP A 278 10.31 3.26 28.21
C ASP A 278 9.56 4.60 28.21
N GLU A 279 9.02 5.03 27.08
CA GLU A 279 8.22 6.25 26.96
C GLU A 279 6.90 6.13 27.76
N VAL A 280 6.23 4.99 27.66
CA VAL A 280 5.01 4.72 28.42
C VAL A 280 5.30 4.63 29.92
N ALA A 281 6.41 4.00 30.29
CA ALA A 281 6.84 3.91 31.69
C ALA A 281 7.09 5.31 32.27
N ALA A 282 7.85 6.14 31.59
CA ALA A 282 8.13 7.51 32.01
C ALA A 282 6.85 8.35 32.16
N SER A 283 5.92 8.23 31.21
CA SER A 283 4.64 8.98 31.23
C SER A 283 3.59 8.45 32.21
N SER A 284 3.82 7.28 32.82
CA SER A 284 2.87 6.63 33.73
C SER A 284 3.31 6.64 35.20
N GLY A 285 4.57 6.98 35.48
CA GLY A 285 5.12 7.09 36.81
C GLY A 285 4.93 5.81 37.67
N GLU A 286 4.50 5.94 38.91
CA GLU A 286 4.31 4.81 39.86
C GLU A 286 3.36 3.72 39.32
N LYS A 287 2.40 4.06 38.47
CA LYS A 287 1.44 3.10 37.87
C LYS A 287 2.14 2.08 36.95
N ALA A 288 3.33 2.41 36.45
CA ALA A 288 4.12 1.51 35.61
C ALA A 288 4.91 0.47 36.41
N SER A 289 4.88 0.51 37.77
CA SER A 289 5.58 -0.46 38.64
C SER A 289 7.05 -0.67 38.26
N GLY A 290 7.76 0.38 37.85
CA GLY A 290 9.15 0.30 37.41
C GLY A 290 9.35 -0.49 36.11
N LEU A 291 8.37 -0.46 35.20
CA LEU A 291 8.47 -1.05 33.88
C LEU A 291 9.60 -0.43 33.07
N ALA A 292 10.35 -1.25 32.32
CA ALA A 292 11.43 -0.82 31.44
C ALA A 292 11.47 -1.69 30.18
N SER A 293 12.11 -1.21 29.13
CA SER A 293 12.32 -1.98 27.88
C SER A 293 13.11 -3.26 28.11
N THR A 294 13.98 -3.30 29.13
CA THR A 294 14.69 -4.51 29.57
C THR A 294 13.75 -5.62 30.02
N ASP A 295 12.58 -5.30 30.58
CA ASP A 295 11.58 -6.29 30.96
C ASP A 295 10.98 -7.01 29.74
N VAL A 296 10.82 -6.28 28.64
CA VAL A 296 10.35 -6.86 27.37
C VAL A 296 11.41 -7.78 26.77
N LEU A 297 12.70 -7.42 26.86
CA LEU A 297 13.79 -8.30 26.42
C LEU A 297 13.88 -9.57 27.30
N GLU A 298 13.69 -9.45 28.60
CA GLU A 298 13.65 -10.60 29.51
C GLU A 298 12.44 -11.50 29.21
N TYR A 299 11.27 -10.92 28.91
CA TYR A 299 10.11 -11.65 28.44
C TYR A 299 10.40 -12.44 27.16
N ILE A 300 11.03 -11.82 26.16
CA ILE A 300 11.40 -12.47 24.90
C ILE A 300 12.36 -13.64 25.19
N LYS A 301 13.35 -13.46 26.03
CA LYS A 301 14.32 -14.50 26.38
C LYS A 301 13.71 -15.71 27.09
N ARG A 302 12.71 -15.50 27.93
CA ARG A 302 12.06 -16.56 28.71
C ARG A 302 10.80 -17.13 28.07
N SER A 303 10.30 -16.53 26.99
CA SER A 303 9.08 -16.98 26.35
C SER A 303 9.28 -18.30 25.60
N LYS A 304 8.19 -19.08 25.51
CA LYS A 304 8.20 -20.40 24.86
C LYS A 304 8.49 -20.32 23.36
N PHE A 305 8.15 -19.21 22.72
CA PHE A 305 8.35 -19.03 21.27
C PHE A 305 9.80 -18.73 20.89
N SER A 306 10.67 -18.41 21.86
CA SER A 306 12.10 -18.18 21.61
C SER A 306 12.94 -19.46 21.66
N ARG A 307 12.36 -20.59 22.07
CA ARG A 307 13.10 -21.85 22.27
C ARG A 307 13.70 -22.46 20.99
N ASP A 308 13.06 -22.25 19.86
CA ASP A 308 13.46 -22.81 18.57
C ASP A 308 14.26 -21.83 17.69
N GLN A 309 14.47 -20.60 18.16
CA GLN A 309 15.26 -19.58 17.48
C GLN A 309 16.42 -19.14 18.38
N LEU A 310 17.57 -18.89 17.78
CA LEU A 310 18.68 -18.29 18.46
C LEU A 310 18.22 -16.91 18.99
N ILE A 311 18.13 -16.78 20.31
CA ILE A 311 17.62 -15.56 20.99
C ILE A 311 18.37 -14.33 20.53
N ASP A 312 19.68 -14.48 20.29
CA ASP A 312 20.52 -13.41 19.78
C ASP A 312 20.08 -12.91 18.39
N GLU A 313 19.63 -13.81 17.50
CA GLU A 313 19.11 -13.40 16.19
C GLU A 313 17.82 -12.60 16.29
N VAL A 314 16.92 -12.97 17.20
CA VAL A 314 15.67 -12.21 17.40
C VAL A 314 15.99 -10.82 17.93
N SER A 315 16.89 -10.71 18.93
CA SER A 315 17.30 -9.43 19.50
C SER A 315 17.93 -8.52 18.45
N VAL A 316 18.85 -9.05 17.64
CA VAL A 316 19.50 -8.30 16.54
C VAL A 316 18.46 -7.81 15.53
N ARG A 317 17.49 -8.64 15.16
CA ARG A 317 16.41 -8.21 14.22
C ARG A 317 15.52 -7.13 14.81
N LEU A 318 15.18 -7.22 16.10
CA LEU A 318 14.39 -6.17 16.75
C LEU A 318 15.15 -4.84 16.82
N GLU A 319 16.45 -4.89 17.10
CA GLU A 319 17.33 -3.72 17.06
C GLU A 319 17.39 -3.11 15.65
N GLN A 320 17.56 -3.92 14.60
CA GLN A 320 17.54 -3.46 13.21
C GLN A 320 16.23 -2.77 12.85
N ILE A 321 15.09 -3.35 13.21
CA ILE A 321 13.76 -2.76 12.98
C ILE A 321 13.67 -1.39 13.68
N THR A 322 14.11 -1.32 14.93
CA THR A 322 14.05 -0.10 15.73
C THR A 322 14.99 0.97 15.18
N GLN A 323 16.21 0.61 14.77
CA GLN A 323 17.19 1.53 14.20
C GLN A 323 16.69 2.13 12.88
N VAL A 324 16.16 1.30 11.98
CA VAL A 324 15.56 1.77 10.72
C VAL A 324 14.42 2.75 10.98
N PHE A 325 13.55 2.42 11.93
CA PHE A 325 12.44 3.29 12.27
C PHE A 325 12.90 4.62 12.90
N GLN A 326 13.85 4.57 13.82
CA GLN A 326 14.41 5.78 14.44
C GLN A 326 15.11 6.68 13.42
N ALA A 327 15.85 6.10 12.47
CA ALA A 327 16.47 6.85 11.39
C ALA A 327 15.44 7.58 10.53
N LEU A 328 14.36 6.90 10.15
CA LEU A 328 13.25 7.49 9.37
C LEU A 328 12.50 8.59 10.15
N LYS A 329 12.29 8.38 11.45
CA LYS A 329 11.68 9.39 12.33
C LYS A 329 12.56 10.63 12.45
N ALA A 330 13.85 10.44 12.69
CA ALA A 330 14.83 11.54 12.80
C ALA A 330 14.94 12.31 11.46
N GLU A 331 14.86 11.64 10.33
CA GLU A 331 14.86 12.27 9.01
C GLU A 331 13.61 13.13 8.81
N LYS A 332 12.43 12.62 9.15
CA LYS A 332 11.18 13.39 9.11
C LYS A 332 11.21 14.62 10.02
N GLU A 333 11.75 14.49 11.23
CA GLU A 333 11.84 15.59 12.20
C GLU A 333 12.84 16.66 11.78
N LYS A 334 13.99 16.26 11.22
CA LYS A 334 15.02 17.21 10.73
C LYS A 334 14.56 18.02 9.52
N GLY A 335 13.71 17.45 8.67
CA GLY A 335 13.32 18.06 7.40
C GLY A 335 12.26 19.15 7.49
N GLY A 336 11.46 19.21 8.54
CA GLY A 336 10.44 20.23 8.77
C GLY A 336 9.51 20.49 7.56
N GLU A 337 8.96 21.71 7.49
CA GLU A 337 8.10 22.15 6.37
C GLU A 337 8.83 22.22 5.02
N GLU A 338 10.12 22.48 5.01
CA GLU A 338 10.88 22.63 3.77
C GLU A 338 11.01 21.29 3.04
N MET A 339 11.27 20.21 3.77
CA MET A 339 11.32 18.86 3.21
C MET A 339 9.95 18.41 2.67
N LEU A 340 8.88 18.71 3.38
CA LEU A 340 7.52 18.44 2.90
C LEU A 340 7.21 19.20 1.60
N ARG A 341 7.58 20.47 1.53
CA ARG A 341 7.45 21.28 0.31
C ARG A 341 8.30 20.75 -0.84
N HIS A 342 9.52 20.31 -0.55
CA HIS A 342 10.42 19.71 -1.55
C HIS A 342 9.82 18.39 -2.08
N ARG A 343 9.40 17.50 -1.20
CA ARG A 343 8.73 16.24 -1.57
C ARG A 343 7.46 16.48 -2.40
N ALA A 344 6.64 17.45 -2.03
CA ALA A 344 5.47 17.83 -2.81
C ALA A 344 5.82 18.32 -4.22
N LYS A 345 6.92 19.09 -4.37
CA LYS A 345 7.42 19.49 -5.70
C LYS A 345 7.88 18.31 -6.52
N GLN A 346 8.63 17.38 -5.92
CA GLN A 346 9.08 16.15 -6.59
C GLN A 346 7.88 15.30 -7.07
N VAL A 347 6.92 15.03 -6.19
CA VAL A 347 5.69 14.31 -6.54
C VAL A 347 4.95 15.01 -7.69
N LYS A 348 4.86 16.33 -7.69
CA LYS A 348 4.24 17.11 -8.78
C LYS A 348 4.99 16.97 -10.11
N GLN A 349 6.31 16.90 -10.08
CA GLN A 349 7.12 16.65 -11.28
C GLN A 349 6.91 15.21 -11.81
N ILE A 350 6.92 14.22 -10.92
CA ILE A 350 6.63 12.83 -11.25
C ILE A 350 5.24 12.70 -11.89
N TYR A 351 4.23 13.38 -11.35
CA TYR A 351 2.89 13.42 -11.95
C TYR A 351 2.87 13.98 -13.37
N LYS A 352 3.69 14.99 -13.67
CA LYS A 352 3.77 15.53 -15.04
C LYS A 352 4.31 14.48 -16.01
N LYS A 353 5.34 13.72 -15.60
CA LYS A 353 5.89 12.60 -16.37
C LYS A 353 4.85 11.48 -16.53
N LEU A 354 4.18 11.12 -15.43
CA LEU A 354 3.19 10.04 -15.41
C LEU A 354 2.00 10.29 -16.36
N LYS A 355 1.57 11.53 -16.51
CA LYS A 355 0.48 11.91 -17.46
C LYS A 355 0.74 11.48 -18.90
N GLN A 356 2.00 11.28 -19.29
CA GLN A 356 2.31 10.84 -20.66
C GLN A 356 1.88 9.39 -20.90
N PHE A 357 1.84 8.56 -19.84
CA PHE A 357 1.46 7.16 -19.90
C PHE A 357 -0.07 6.97 -19.79
N HIS A 358 -0.76 7.83 -19.04
CA HIS A 358 -2.20 7.71 -18.72
C HIS A 358 -3.11 8.73 -19.41
N LYS A 359 -2.73 9.25 -20.60
CA LYS A 359 -3.51 10.28 -21.34
C LYS A 359 -4.95 9.87 -21.67
N ASP A 360 -5.20 8.58 -21.88
CA ASP A 360 -6.53 8.09 -22.25
C ASP A 360 -7.48 7.95 -21.07
N ASP A 361 -6.96 7.71 -19.88
CA ASP A 361 -7.75 7.62 -18.65
C ASP A 361 -8.21 9.02 -18.21
N ASP A 362 -7.35 10.01 -18.29
CA ASP A 362 -7.68 11.43 -18.02
C ASP A 362 -8.78 11.97 -18.96
N LYS A 363 -8.86 11.49 -20.21
CA LYS A 363 -9.91 11.91 -21.17
C LYS A 363 -11.28 11.32 -20.81
N LYS A 364 -11.32 10.13 -20.21
CA LYS A 364 -12.55 9.48 -19.76
C LYS A 364 -13.11 10.17 -18.51
N ASP A 365 -12.27 10.56 -17.55
CA ASP A 365 -12.67 11.32 -16.37
C ASP A 365 -13.30 12.68 -16.78
N LYS A 366 -12.63 13.45 -17.63
CA LYS A 366 -13.12 14.76 -18.10
C LYS A 366 -14.42 14.73 -18.90
N LYS A 367 -14.71 13.62 -19.60
CA LYS A 367 -16.00 13.47 -20.34
C LYS A 367 -17.17 13.21 -19.39
N LYS A 368 -16.92 12.71 -18.17
CA LYS A 368 -17.97 12.42 -17.18
C LYS A 368 -18.32 13.62 -16.34
N ASP A 369 -17.35 14.42 -15.94
CA ASP A 369 -17.58 15.68 -15.24
C ASP A 369 -18.52 16.59 -16.05
N LYS A 370 -18.33 16.65 -17.37
CA LYS A 370 -19.22 17.38 -18.28
C LYS A 370 -20.62 16.78 -18.42
N LYS A 371 -20.78 15.45 -18.28
CA LYS A 371 -22.11 14.79 -18.31
C LYS A 371 -22.84 14.86 -16.97
N GLY A 372 -22.10 14.91 -15.85
CA GLY A 372 -22.65 15.08 -14.50
C GLY A 372 -23.29 16.46 -14.30
N ASP A 373 -22.62 17.51 -14.75
CA ASP A 373 -23.14 18.89 -14.70
C ASP A 373 -24.36 19.11 -15.62
N GLY A 374 -24.40 18.47 -16.78
CA GLY A 374 -25.57 18.50 -17.68
C GLY A 374 -26.81 17.87 -17.06
N LYS A 375 -26.67 16.74 -16.37
CA LYS A 375 -27.80 16.06 -15.71
C LYS A 375 -28.32 16.80 -14.46
N LYS A 376 -27.46 17.51 -13.73
CA LYS A 376 -27.88 18.38 -12.61
C LYS A 376 -28.65 19.61 -13.09
N LYS A 377 -28.25 20.21 -14.24
CA LYS A 377 -28.96 21.34 -14.84
C LYS A 377 -30.35 20.94 -15.42
N ASP A 378 -30.45 19.76 -16.03
CA ASP A 378 -31.73 19.26 -16.54
C ASP A 378 -32.69 18.81 -15.43
N LYS A 379 -32.18 18.27 -14.29
CA LYS A 379 -33.04 17.99 -13.13
C LYS A 379 -33.57 19.26 -12.47
N LYS A 380 -32.75 20.33 -12.34
CA LYS A 380 -33.21 21.63 -11.80
C LYS A 380 -34.23 22.30 -12.73
N ARG A 381 -34.11 22.14 -14.04
CA ARG A 381 -35.13 22.66 -15.01
C ARG A 381 -36.41 21.85 -15.00
N LYS A 382 -36.39 20.54 -14.74
CA LYS A 382 -37.61 19.71 -14.62
C LYS A 382 -38.37 19.91 -13.30
N ASP A 383 -37.68 20.18 -12.23
CA ASP A 383 -38.33 20.44 -10.92
C ASP A 383 -38.92 21.86 -10.85
N GLY A 384 -38.27 22.87 -11.45
CA GLY A 384 -38.82 24.22 -11.57
C GLY A 384 -40.12 24.29 -12.43
N SER A 385 -40.24 23.44 -13.44
CA SER A 385 -41.43 23.37 -14.32
C SER A 385 -42.62 22.66 -13.66
N LYS A 386 -42.44 21.87 -12.62
CA LYS A 386 -43.53 21.19 -11.88
C LYS A 386 -44.15 22.06 -10.82
N ASP A 387 -43.39 22.91 -10.17
CA ASP A 387 -43.92 23.82 -9.16
C ASP A 387 -44.72 24.97 -9.73
N ASP A 388 -44.36 25.51 -10.89
CA ASP A 388 -45.13 26.55 -11.57
C ASP A 388 -46.48 26.01 -12.13
N LYS A 389 -46.56 24.75 -12.54
CA LYS A 389 -47.85 24.14 -12.95
C LYS A 389 -48.78 23.82 -11.78
N LYS A 390 -48.25 23.62 -10.57
CA LYS A 390 -49.07 23.44 -9.38
C LYS A 390 -49.61 24.77 -8.85
N LYS A 391 -48.87 25.88 -8.93
CA LYS A 391 -49.35 27.21 -8.52
C LYS A 391 -50.47 27.73 -9.42
N VAL A 392 -50.38 27.53 -10.76
CA VAL A 392 -51.42 27.94 -11.69
C VAL A 392 -52.71 27.12 -11.56
N LYS A 393 -52.61 25.82 -11.14
CA LYS A 393 -53.84 25.01 -10.87
C LYS A 393 -54.50 25.33 -9.53
N LYS A 394 -53.77 25.85 -8.56
CA LYS A 394 -54.34 26.26 -7.26
C LYS A 394 -55.08 27.61 -7.37
N GLN A 395 -54.59 28.55 -8.18
CA GLN A 395 -55.27 29.83 -8.43
C GLN A 395 -56.55 29.72 -9.29
N LYS A 396 -56.69 28.65 -10.10
CA LYS A 396 -57.92 28.39 -10.87
C LYS A 396 -59.01 27.65 -10.09
N LYS A 397 -58.71 27.08 -8.91
CA LYS A 397 -59.71 26.44 -8.03
C LYS A 397 -60.24 27.37 -6.92
N GLU A 398 -59.66 28.55 -6.72
CA GLU A 398 -60.14 29.57 -5.79
C GLU A 398 -60.99 30.66 -6.45
N LYS A 399 -61.24 30.54 -7.77
CA LYS A 399 -62.07 31.49 -8.56
C LYS A 399 -63.25 30.80 -9.29
N ALA A 400 -63.69 29.65 -8.78
CA ALA A 400 -64.94 29.02 -9.26
C ALA A 400 -65.85 28.70 -8.10
#